data_79617d54ded8058f19154ea22219cae5
#
_entry.id   79617d54ded8058f19154ea22219cae5
#
_cell.length_a   1.000
_cell.length_b   1.000
_cell.length_c   1.000
_cell.angle_alpha   90.00
_cell.angle_beta   90.00
_cell.angle_gamma   90.00
#
_symmetry.space_group_name_H-M   'P 1'
#
loop_
_entity.id
_entity.type
_entity.pdbx_description
1 polymer ?
#
loop_
_entity_poly.entity_id
_entity_poly.type
_entity_poly.pdbx_seq_one_letter_code
_entity_poly.pdbx_strand_id
1 'polypeptide(L)'
;MQEFIESTETLLSQPGASPQAIAQRSSHSRSVFKKLVHSHDAKELRKGVEALKKRVDKHFGDADDPNISKDLVFKVLKECERYYEGVVERMAAINQDVYGGEVEIDWGVKEVETAFRR
;
A
#
# COMPACT_ATOMS: atom_id res chain seq x y z
N MET A 1 2.26 6.27 4.52
CA MET A 1 3.08 5.15 4.00
C MET A 1 3.66 5.44 2.62
N GLN A 2 2.88 5.94 1.67
CA GLN A 2 3.38 6.23 0.32
C GLN A 2 4.50 7.27 0.29
N GLU A 3 4.38 8.32 1.07
CA GLU A 3 5.43 9.35 1.17
C GLU A 3 6.74 8.77 1.67
N PHE A 4 6.69 7.87 2.65
CA PHE A 4 7.86 7.18 3.15
C PHE A 4 8.49 6.28 2.09
N ILE A 5 7.67 5.54 1.35
CA ILE A 5 8.13 4.66 0.27
C ILE A 5 8.83 5.49 -0.82
N GLU A 6 8.20 6.57 -1.26
CA GLU A 6 8.78 7.45 -2.30
C GLU A 6 10.07 8.09 -1.85
N SER A 7 10.12 8.59 -0.62
CA SER A 7 11.33 9.17 -0.03
C SER A 7 12.47 8.16 0.02
N THR A 8 12.17 6.93 0.46
CA THR A 8 13.17 5.86 0.56
C THR A 8 13.68 5.47 -0.84
N GLU A 9 12.79 5.33 -1.80
CA GLU A 9 13.17 5.00 -3.18
C GLU A 9 14.04 6.08 -3.81
N THR A 10 13.72 7.34 -3.53
CA THR A 10 14.53 8.47 -3.99
C THR A 10 15.95 8.38 -3.42
N LEU A 11 16.07 8.10 -2.12
CA LEU A 11 17.37 7.94 -1.48
C LEU A 11 18.17 6.76 -2.06
N LEU A 12 17.49 5.64 -2.32
CA LEU A 12 18.12 4.45 -2.90
C LEU A 12 18.61 4.69 -4.34
N SER A 13 17.96 5.58 -5.08
CA SER A 13 18.33 5.88 -6.47
C SER A 13 19.49 6.85 -6.60
N GLN A 14 19.94 7.49 -5.52
CA GLN A 14 21.03 8.45 -5.55
C GLN A 14 22.38 7.76 -5.77
N PRO A 15 23.32 8.37 -6.51
CA PRO A 15 24.66 7.81 -6.68
C PRO A 15 25.35 7.62 -5.33
N GLY A 16 25.96 6.45 -5.12
CA GLY A 16 26.63 6.12 -3.87
C GLY A 16 25.71 5.81 -2.71
N ALA A 17 24.40 5.59 -2.97
CA ALA A 17 23.45 5.26 -1.93
C ALA A 17 23.82 3.94 -1.25
N SER A 18 23.69 3.93 0.09
CA SER A 18 23.90 2.75 0.91
C SER A 18 22.62 2.45 1.69
N PRO A 19 22.04 1.25 1.56
CA PRO A 19 20.87 0.88 2.36
C PRO A 19 21.14 1.01 3.87
N GLN A 20 22.35 0.67 4.33
CA GLN A 20 22.73 0.79 5.73
C GLN A 20 22.72 2.25 6.20
N ALA A 21 23.23 3.16 5.36
CA ALA A 21 23.24 4.59 5.68
C ALA A 21 21.82 5.15 5.74
N ILE A 22 20.93 4.69 4.88
CA ILE A 22 19.52 5.08 4.90
C ILE A 22 18.85 4.64 6.20
N ALA A 23 19.06 3.41 6.62
CA ALA A 23 18.51 2.87 7.86
C ALA A 23 19.04 3.59 9.12
N GLN A 24 20.19 4.26 9.02
CA GLN A 24 20.76 5.04 10.13
C GLN A 24 20.19 6.44 10.24
N ARG A 25 19.47 6.93 9.24
CA ARG A 25 18.82 8.25 9.30
C ARG A 25 17.65 8.20 10.29
N SER A 26 17.49 9.26 11.08
CA SER A 26 16.41 9.32 12.08
C SER A 26 15.02 9.22 11.42
N SER A 27 14.85 9.77 10.21
CA SER A 27 13.60 9.72 9.47
C SER A 27 13.31 8.36 8.84
N HIS A 28 14.32 7.50 8.71
CA HIS A 28 14.23 6.21 8.03
C HIS A 28 14.78 5.07 8.88
N SER A 29 14.78 5.23 10.20
CA SER A 29 15.21 4.17 11.11
C SER A 29 14.24 2.98 11.08
N ARG A 30 14.74 1.82 11.46
CA ARG A 30 13.89 0.62 11.57
C ARG A 30 12.69 0.86 12.48
N SER A 31 12.86 1.62 13.56
CA SER A 31 11.79 1.99 14.49
C SER A 31 10.68 2.78 13.77
N VAL A 32 11.05 3.75 12.94
CA VAL A 32 10.09 4.55 12.16
C VAL A 32 9.33 3.66 11.17
N PHE A 33 10.05 2.81 10.44
CA PHE A 33 9.43 1.89 9.48
C PHE A 33 8.48 0.92 10.18
N LYS A 34 8.91 0.35 11.30
CA LYS A 34 8.10 -0.58 12.10
C LYS A 34 6.80 0.08 12.57
N LYS A 35 6.86 1.32 13.04
CA LYS A 35 5.66 2.07 13.45
C LYS A 35 4.70 2.29 12.29
N LEU A 36 5.24 2.64 11.11
CA LEU A 36 4.43 2.82 9.91
C LEU A 36 3.75 1.51 9.48
N VAL A 37 4.47 0.40 9.50
CA VAL A 37 3.92 -0.92 9.18
C VAL A 37 2.81 -1.28 10.17
N HIS A 38 3.01 -1.05 11.45
CA HIS A 38 1.99 -1.36 12.47
C HIS A 38 0.75 -0.48 12.35
N SER A 39 0.90 0.79 11.96
CA SER A 39 -0.25 1.68 11.76
C SER A 39 -1.01 1.35 10.47
N HIS A 40 -0.40 0.57 9.57
CA HIS A 40 -1.01 0.12 8.31
C HIS A 40 -1.03 -1.42 8.27
N ASP A 41 -1.54 -2.02 9.34
CA ASP A 41 -1.61 -3.49 9.45
C ASP A 41 -2.78 -4.06 8.63
N ALA A 42 -2.92 -5.39 8.65
CA ALA A 42 -3.97 -6.07 7.89
C ALA A 42 -5.37 -5.61 8.28
N LYS A 43 -5.59 -5.29 9.54
CA LYS A 43 -6.87 -4.79 10.03
C LYS A 43 -7.19 -3.40 9.44
N GLU A 44 -6.22 -2.50 9.43
CA GLU A 44 -6.36 -1.18 8.83
C GLU A 44 -6.53 -1.27 7.30
N LEU A 45 -5.83 -2.22 6.66
CA LEU A 45 -6.03 -2.51 5.24
C LEU A 45 -7.50 -2.85 4.96
N ARG A 46 -8.07 -3.79 5.71
CA ARG A 46 -9.47 -4.20 5.53
C ARG A 46 -10.45 -3.05 5.73
N LYS A 47 -10.23 -2.23 6.76
CA LYS A 47 -11.06 -1.05 7.02
C LYS A 47 -10.97 -0.03 5.88
N GLY A 48 -9.75 0.24 5.41
CA GLY A 48 -9.53 1.18 4.33
C GLY A 48 -10.16 0.73 3.02
N VAL A 49 -10.02 -0.55 2.67
CA VAL A 49 -10.63 -1.11 1.46
C VAL A 49 -12.15 -1.08 1.56
N GLU A 50 -12.72 -1.44 2.71
CA GLU A 50 -14.17 -1.41 2.91
C GLU A 50 -14.73 0.02 2.76
N ALA A 51 -14.07 1.00 3.35
CA ALA A 51 -14.48 2.41 3.23
C ALA A 51 -14.35 2.90 1.78
N LEU A 52 -13.28 2.50 1.09
CA LEU A 52 -13.06 2.83 -0.31
C LEU A 52 -14.15 2.25 -1.21
N LYS A 53 -14.51 0.98 -1.00
CA LYS A 53 -15.56 0.32 -1.77
C LYS A 53 -16.90 1.03 -1.60
N LYS A 54 -17.24 1.44 -0.39
CA LYS A 54 -18.45 2.21 -0.12
C LYS A 54 -18.45 3.56 -0.86
N ARG A 55 -17.33 4.27 -0.84
CA ARG A 55 -17.20 5.56 -1.53
C ARG A 55 -17.30 5.42 -3.04
N VAL A 56 -16.66 4.39 -3.60
CA VAL A 56 -16.70 4.13 -5.04
C VAL A 56 -18.13 3.78 -5.47
N ASP A 57 -18.80 2.91 -4.72
CA ASP A 57 -20.18 2.52 -5.01
C ASP A 57 -21.11 3.73 -4.95
N LYS A 58 -20.97 4.58 -3.94
CA LYS A 58 -21.77 5.79 -3.79
C LYS A 58 -21.54 6.78 -4.94
N HIS A 59 -20.27 6.95 -5.32
CA HIS A 59 -19.90 7.97 -6.33
C HIS A 59 -20.22 7.53 -7.75
N PHE A 60 -20.02 6.26 -8.09
CA PHE A 60 -20.18 5.73 -9.44
C PHE A 60 -21.40 4.83 -9.60
N GLY A 61 -22.09 4.49 -8.52
CA GLY A 61 -23.23 3.57 -8.53
C GLY A 61 -24.56 4.20 -8.91
N ASP A 62 -24.64 5.51 -9.07
CA ASP A 62 -25.88 6.27 -9.34
C ASP A 62 -26.10 6.58 -10.83
N ALA A 63 -25.45 5.83 -11.73
CA ALA A 63 -25.67 6.00 -13.16
C ALA A 63 -27.08 5.52 -13.55
N ASP A 64 -27.68 6.19 -14.55
CA ASP A 64 -29.04 5.85 -15.04
C ASP A 64 -29.13 4.41 -15.54
N ASP A 65 -28.04 3.88 -16.10
CA ASP A 65 -27.96 2.49 -16.57
C ASP A 65 -27.22 1.65 -15.53
N PRO A 66 -27.91 0.69 -14.87
CA PRO A 66 -27.26 -0.17 -13.86
C PRO A 66 -26.09 -0.99 -14.39
N ASN A 67 -26.09 -1.37 -15.66
CA ASN A 67 -25.00 -2.14 -16.27
C ASN A 67 -23.74 -1.29 -16.43
N ILE A 68 -23.90 -0.04 -16.86
CA ILE A 68 -22.79 0.93 -16.96
C ILE A 68 -22.23 1.22 -15.57
N SER A 69 -23.11 1.40 -14.59
CA SER A 69 -22.75 1.67 -13.20
C SER A 69 -21.89 0.56 -12.63
N LYS A 70 -22.30 -0.70 -12.78
CA LYS A 70 -21.56 -1.87 -12.30
C LYS A 70 -20.20 -2.00 -12.97
N ASP A 71 -20.14 -1.79 -14.29
CA ASP A 71 -18.89 -1.87 -15.04
C ASP A 71 -17.91 -0.80 -14.58
N LEU A 72 -18.39 0.42 -14.35
CA LEU A 72 -17.57 1.54 -13.90
C LEU A 72 -17.02 1.28 -12.51
N VAL A 73 -17.86 0.84 -11.58
CA VAL A 73 -17.45 0.48 -10.21
C VAL A 73 -16.38 -0.61 -10.24
N PHE A 74 -16.59 -1.65 -11.05
CA PHE A 74 -15.65 -2.75 -11.20
C PHE A 74 -14.28 -2.24 -11.69
N LYS A 75 -14.26 -1.42 -12.72
CA LYS A 75 -13.00 -0.87 -13.28
C LYS A 75 -12.25 0.00 -12.30
N VAL A 76 -12.97 0.87 -11.59
CA VAL A 76 -12.35 1.74 -10.58
C VAL A 76 -11.76 0.92 -9.44
N LEU A 77 -12.48 -0.08 -8.94
CA LEU A 77 -11.99 -0.94 -7.87
C LEU A 77 -10.79 -1.77 -8.31
N LYS A 78 -10.74 -2.21 -9.56
CA LYS A 78 -9.56 -2.92 -10.11
C LYS A 78 -8.32 -2.03 -10.11
N GLU A 79 -8.45 -0.77 -10.49
CA GLU A 79 -7.34 0.18 -10.43
C GLU A 79 -6.88 0.43 -9.00
N CYS A 80 -7.82 0.53 -8.05
CA CYS A 80 -7.50 0.67 -6.63
C CYS A 80 -6.77 -0.57 -6.11
N GLU A 81 -7.21 -1.76 -6.48
CA GLU A 81 -6.56 -3.01 -6.11
C GLU A 81 -5.11 -3.05 -6.58
N ARG A 82 -4.86 -2.67 -7.85
CA ARG A 82 -3.51 -2.59 -8.40
C ARG A 82 -2.63 -1.61 -7.63
N TYR A 83 -3.20 -0.49 -7.23
CA TYR A 83 -2.49 0.50 -6.43
C TYR A 83 -2.04 -0.09 -5.10
N TYR A 84 -2.94 -0.77 -4.38
CA TYR A 84 -2.62 -1.42 -3.10
C TYR A 84 -1.59 -2.53 -3.27
N GLU A 85 -1.70 -3.33 -4.33
CA GLU A 85 -0.71 -4.37 -4.64
C GLU A 85 0.67 -3.76 -4.88
N GLY A 86 0.73 -2.66 -5.63
CA GLY A 86 1.98 -1.94 -5.87
C GLY A 86 2.60 -1.40 -4.59
N VAL A 87 1.78 -0.85 -3.70
CA VAL A 87 2.26 -0.33 -2.41
C VAL A 87 2.88 -1.46 -1.56
N VAL A 88 2.19 -2.60 -1.45
CA VAL A 88 2.71 -3.70 -0.62
C VAL A 88 3.98 -4.31 -1.22
N GLU A 89 4.08 -4.41 -2.54
CA GLU A 89 5.29 -4.91 -3.19
C GLU A 89 6.48 -3.98 -2.95
N ARG A 90 6.27 -2.67 -3.06
CA ARG A 90 7.31 -1.67 -2.81
C ARG A 90 7.73 -1.67 -1.34
N MET A 91 6.77 -1.79 -0.44
CA MET A 91 7.02 -1.88 1.01
C MET A 91 7.83 -3.12 1.35
N ALA A 92 7.49 -4.26 0.76
CA ALA A 92 8.23 -5.52 0.96
C ALA A 92 9.66 -5.41 0.42
N ALA A 93 9.85 -4.77 -0.74
CA ALA A 93 11.18 -4.56 -1.30
C ALA A 93 12.05 -3.67 -0.40
N ILE A 94 11.48 -2.59 0.13
CA ILE A 94 12.18 -1.71 1.06
C ILE A 94 12.55 -2.47 2.33
N ASN A 95 11.63 -3.26 2.88
CA ASN A 95 11.90 -4.07 4.06
C ASN A 95 13.10 -4.99 3.82
N GLN A 96 13.14 -5.65 2.67
CA GLN A 96 14.23 -6.56 2.34
C GLN A 96 15.55 -5.81 2.11
N ASP A 97 15.52 -4.73 1.34
CA ASP A 97 16.74 -4.03 0.89
C ASP A 97 17.35 -3.14 1.97
N VAL A 98 16.53 -2.48 2.78
CA VAL A 98 17.01 -1.50 3.79
C VAL A 98 17.05 -2.12 5.18
N TYR A 99 16.07 -2.95 5.52
CA TYR A 99 15.91 -3.47 6.89
C TYR A 99 16.19 -4.97 7.00
N GLY A 100 16.68 -5.59 5.93
CA GLY A 100 17.07 -7.01 5.93
C GLY A 100 15.93 -7.99 6.12
N GLY A 101 14.70 -7.57 5.86
CA GLY A 101 13.52 -8.40 6.06
C GLY A 101 13.13 -8.59 7.53
N GLU A 102 13.70 -7.81 8.43
CA GLU A 102 13.49 -7.99 9.88
C GLU A 102 12.14 -7.49 10.40
N VAL A 103 11.51 -6.55 9.68
CA VAL A 103 10.21 -6.03 10.10
C VAL A 103 9.11 -6.94 9.57
N GLU A 104 8.24 -7.37 10.47
CA GLU A 104 7.14 -8.26 10.10
C GLU A 104 5.98 -7.46 9.52
N ILE A 105 5.58 -7.81 8.29
CA ILE A 105 4.45 -7.20 7.59
C ILE A 105 3.37 -8.28 7.48
N ASP A 106 2.21 -8.02 8.07
CA ASP A 106 1.15 -9.02 8.20
C ASP A 106 0.18 -9.08 7.02
N TRP A 107 0.45 -8.31 5.95
CA TRP A 107 -0.37 -8.36 4.75
C TRP A 107 0.49 -8.30 3.49
N GLY A 108 -0.01 -8.93 2.42
CA GLY A 108 0.64 -8.99 1.13
C GLY A 108 -0.40 -8.88 0.01
N VAL A 109 0.01 -9.19 -1.22
CA VAL A 109 -0.87 -9.15 -2.40
C VAL A 109 -2.11 -10.02 -2.19
N LYS A 110 -1.96 -11.18 -1.57
CA LYS A 110 -3.08 -12.10 -1.31
C LYS A 110 -4.14 -11.48 -0.40
N GLU A 111 -3.71 -10.78 0.65
CA GLU A 111 -4.61 -10.10 1.59
C GLU A 111 -5.32 -8.94 0.91
N VAL A 112 -4.63 -8.22 0.01
CA VAL A 112 -5.24 -7.16 -0.81
C VAL A 112 -6.34 -7.74 -1.68
N GLU A 113 -6.06 -8.81 -2.41
CA GLU A 113 -7.05 -9.48 -3.26
C GLU A 113 -8.27 -9.90 -2.45
N THR A 114 -8.05 -10.53 -1.30
CA THR A 114 -9.13 -10.98 -0.42
C THR A 114 -10.00 -9.81 0.05
N ALA A 115 -9.37 -8.69 0.45
CA ALA A 115 -10.09 -7.51 0.93
C ALA A 115 -10.98 -6.90 -0.17
N PHE A 116 -10.50 -6.83 -1.40
CA PHE A 116 -11.26 -6.27 -2.51
C PHE A 116 -12.39 -7.17 -3.00
N ARG A 117 -12.30 -8.47 -2.76
CA ARG A 117 -13.29 -9.46 -3.25
C ARG A 117 -14.37 -9.84 -2.23
N ARG A 118 -14.32 -9.27 -1.05
CA ARG A 118 -15.36 -9.51 -0.02
C ARG A 118 -16.69 -8.87 -0.37
#